data_41681e83c3a832619b6a74a21403bfd0
#
_entry.id   41681e83c3a832619b6a74a21403bfd0
#
_cell.length_a   1.000
_cell.length_b   1.000
_cell.length_c   1.000
_cell.angle_alpha   90.00
_cell.angle_beta   90.00
_cell.angle_gamma   90.00
#
_symmetry.space_group_name_H-M   'P 1'
#
loop_
_entity.id
_entity.type
_entity.pdbx_description
1 polymer ?
#
loop_
_entity_poly.entity_id
_entity_poly.type
_entity_poly.pdbx_seq_one_letter_code
_entity_poly.pdbx_strand_id
1 'polypeptide(L)' 'MKWLSPTDIQSNYSVKRSTSFRLVKEYEDQGGEVIKIGKLRRVPEEQFTQFLLKRGKHETTS' A
#
# COMPACT_ATOMS: atom_id res chain seq x y z
N MET A 1 -1.09 7.51 -14.70
CA MET A 1 -0.80 6.65 -13.53
C MET A 1 -1.38 7.29 -12.28
N LYS A 2 -2.07 6.52 -11.49
CA LYS A 2 -2.68 7.01 -10.26
C LYS A 2 -1.79 6.69 -9.05
N TRP A 3 -1.63 7.65 -8.17
CA TRP A 3 -0.86 7.50 -6.95
C TRP A 3 -1.78 7.57 -5.75
N LEU A 4 -1.57 6.69 -4.80
CA LEU A 4 -2.41 6.60 -3.61
C LEU A 4 -1.68 7.14 -2.39
N SER A 5 -2.40 7.92 -1.58
CA SER A 5 -1.94 8.33 -0.26
C SER A 5 -2.37 7.27 0.76
N PRO A 6 -1.82 7.29 1.99
CA PRO A 6 -2.32 6.40 3.04
C PRO A 6 -3.82 6.57 3.29
N THR A 7 -4.35 7.78 3.16
CA THR A 7 -5.79 8.03 3.30
C THR A 7 -6.58 7.32 2.19
N ASP A 8 -6.07 7.37 0.96
CA ASP A 8 -6.69 6.67 -0.16
C ASP A 8 -6.68 5.16 0.07
N ILE A 9 -5.60 4.64 0.63
CA ILE A 9 -5.48 3.22 0.93
C ILE A 9 -6.54 2.81 1.95
N GLN A 10 -6.74 3.62 2.97
CA GLN A 10 -7.78 3.35 3.96
C GLN A 10 -9.16 3.24 3.32
N SER A 11 -9.49 4.18 2.45
CA SER A 11 -10.77 4.22 1.76
C SER A 11 -10.93 3.08 0.76
N ASN A 12 -9.93 2.92 -0.11
CA ASN A 12 -10.04 1.99 -1.23
C ASN A 12 -10.05 0.53 -0.79
N TYR A 13 -9.36 0.21 0.28
CA TYR A 13 -9.22 -1.17 0.74
C TYR A 13 -9.88 -1.41 2.09
N SER A 14 -10.58 -0.43 2.63
CA SER A 14 -11.32 -0.54 3.90
C SER A 14 -10.43 -1.03 5.04
N VAL A 15 -9.26 -0.43 5.18
CA VAL A 15 -8.31 -0.78 6.24
C VAL A 15 -8.14 0.38 7.20
N LYS A 16 -7.63 0.07 8.39
CA LYS A 16 -7.36 1.08 9.42
C LYS A 16 -6.14 1.90 9.03
N ARG A 17 -6.02 3.09 9.63
CA ARG A 17 -4.88 3.97 9.40
C ARG A 17 -3.55 3.29 9.69
N SER A 18 -3.44 2.63 10.83
CA SER A 18 -2.20 1.92 11.19
C SER A 18 -1.86 0.82 10.17
N THR A 19 -2.89 0.12 9.69
CA THR A 19 -2.71 -0.91 8.68
C THR A 19 -2.21 -0.30 7.37
N SER A 20 -2.75 0.85 6.96
CA SER A 20 -2.32 1.50 5.73
C SER A 20 -0.85 1.88 5.77
N PHE A 21 -0.38 2.42 6.89
CA PHE A 21 1.03 2.76 7.04
C PHE A 21 1.92 1.53 7.03
N ARG A 22 1.48 0.46 7.67
CA ARG A 22 2.22 -0.81 7.68
C ARG A 22 2.35 -1.38 6.26
N LEU A 23 1.26 -1.35 5.50
CA LEU A 23 1.27 -1.85 4.13
C LEU A 23 2.20 -1.05 3.23
N VAL A 24 2.20 0.26 3.36
CA VAL A 24 3.12 1.12 2.61
C VAL A 24 4.56 0.78 2.95
N LYS A 25 4.86 0.58 4.23
CA LYS A 25 6.21 0.24 4.66
C LYS A 25 6.63 -1.13 4.13
N GLU A 26 5.77 -2.12 4.19
CA GLU A 26 6.06 -3.44 3.64
C GLU A 26 6.33 -3.37 2.15
N TYR A 27 5.52 -2.59 1.43
CA TYR A 27 5.69 -2.40 0.00
C TYR A 27 7.06 -1.78 -0.31
N GLU A 28 7.43 -0.76 0.44
CA GLU A 28 8.73 -0.11 0.30
C GLU A 28 9.87 -1.08 0.60
N ASP A 29 9.74 -1.85 1.66
CA ASP A 29 10.76 -2.82 2.08
C ASP A 29 11.00 -3.90 1.03
N GLN A 30 9.99 -4.22 0.23
CA GLN A 30 10.11 -5.19 -0.85
C GLN A 30 10.70 -4.58 -2.13
N GLY A 31 11.12 -3.33 -2.08
CA GLY A 31 11.66 -2.65 -3.23
C GLY A 31 10.62 -1.92 -4.05
N GLY A 32 9.42 -1.74 -3.51
CA GLY A 32 8.36 -0.99 -4.18
C GLY A 32 8.68 0.49 -4.24
N GLU A 33 8.17 1.15 -5.27
CA GLU A 33 8.40 2.56 -5.48
C GLU A 33 7.48 3.40 -4.61
N VAL A 34 8.06 4.27 -3.78
CA VAL A 34 7.30 5.19 -2.93
C VAL A 34 7.82 6.60 -3.16
N ILE A 35 6.91 7.52 -3.45
CA ILE A 35 7.25 8.93 -3.55
C ILE A 35 7.04 9.57 -2.19
N LYS A 36 8.06 10.25 -1.71
CA LYS A 36 8.01 10.98 -0.45
C LYS A 36 8.05 12.48 -0.75
N ILE A 37 6.99 13.17 -0.36
CA ILE A 37 6.90 14.63 -0.53
C ILE A 37 6.70 15.21 0.87
N GLY A 38 7.78 15.67 1.48
CA GLY A 38 7.74 16.09 2.87
C GLY A 38 7.33 14.93 3.76
N LYS A 39 6.21 15.07 4.46
CA LYS A 39 5.65 14.01 5.30
C LYS A 39 4.68 13.11 4.55
N LEU A 40 4.38 13.44 3.31
CA LEU A 40 3.42 12.67 2.51
C LEU A 40 4.12 11.54 1.78
N ARG A 41 3.44 10.41 1.71
CA ARG A 41 3.91 9.26 0.96
C ARG A 41 2.87 8.86 -0.07
N ARG A 42 3.32 8.49 -1.27
CA ARG A 42 2.45 8.08 -2.35
C ARG A 42 2.97 6.78 -2.95
N VAL A 43 2.06 5.87 -3.26
CA VAL A 43 2.40 4.61 -3.90
C VAL A 43 1.64 4.49 -5.22
N PRO A 44 2.22 3.85 -6.25
CA PRO A 44 1.51 3.67 -7.51
C PRO A 44 0.40 2.64 -7.34
N GLU A 45 -0.81 2.99 -7.77
CA GLU A 45 -1.99 2.16 -7.56
C GLU A 45 -1.83 0.75 -8.11
N GLU A 46 -1.39 0.63 -9.35
CA GLU A 46 -1.28 -0.68 -10.00
C GLU A 46 -0.30 -1.60 -9.28
N GLN A 47 0.91 -1.12 -9.06
CA GLN A 47 1.93 -1.93 -8.40
C GLN A 47 1.55 -2.25 -6.97
N PHE A 48 0.96 -1.29 -6.28
CA PHE A 48 0.52 -1.50 -4.91
C PHE A 48 -0.61 -2.54 -4.85
N THR A 49 -1.53 -2.49 -5.79
CA THR A 49 -2.61 -3.47 -5.89
C THR A 49 -2.06 -4.87 -6.14
N GLN A 50 -1.09 -5.00 -7.04
CA GLN A 50 -0.42 -6.28 -7.29
C GLN A 50 0.26 -6.82 -6.04
N PHE A 51 0.92 -5.94 -5.30
CA PHE A 51 1.53 -6.31 -4.03
C PHE A 51 0.50 -6.87 -3.05
N LEU A 52 -0.64 -6.19 -2.92
CA LEU A 52 -1.70 -6.63 -2.02
C LEU A 52 -2.29 -7.97 -2.46
N LEU A 53 -2.47 -8.17 -3.75
CA LEU A 53 -3.01 -9.43 -4.28
C LEU A 53 -2.06 -10.60 -3.98
N LYS A 54 -0.78 -10.39 -4.14
CA LYS A 54 0.21 -11.42 -3.82
C LYS A 54 0.24 -11.71 -2.33
N ARG A 55 0.16 -10.67 -1.52
CA ARG A 55 0.13 -10.79 -0.07
C ARG A 55 -1.13 -11.53 0.37
N GLY A 56 -2.26 -11.18 -0.24
CA GLY A 56 -3.53 -11.82 0.08
C GLY A 56 -3.54 -13.31 -0.21
N LYS A 57 -2.85 -13.75 -1.26
CA LYS A 57 -2.75 -15.17 -1.57
C LYS A 57 -2.06 -15.96 -0.46
N HIS A 58 -1.09 -15.34 0.20
CA HIS A 58 -0.39 -15.98 1.31
C HIS A 58 -1.25 -16.04 2.57
N GLU A 59 -2.19 -15.12 2.69
CA GLU A 59 -3.02 -15.01 3.88
C GLU A 59 -4.36 -15.71 3.77
N THR A 60 -4.75 -16.09 2.56
CA THR A 60 -6.06 -16.69 2.32
C THR A 60 -6.20 -18.10 2.85
N THR A 61 -5.15 -18.67 3.37
CA THR A 61 -5.21 -19.98 3.97
C THR A 61 -5.83 -19.97 5.38
N SER A 62 -6.03 -18.80 5.89
CA SER A 62 -6.66 -18.65 7.21
C SER A 62 -8.15 -18.91 7.15
#